data_9892fce5d0a91f9a8d5cd7b2f76b2354
#
_entry.id   9892fce5d0a91f9a8d5cd7b2f76b2354
#
_cell.length_a   1.000
_cell.length_b   1.000
_cell.length_c   1.000
_cell.angle_alpha   90.00
_cell.angle_beta   90.00
_cell.angle_gamma   90.00
#
_symmetry.space_group_name_H-M   'P 1'
#
loop_
_entity.id
_entity.type
_entity.pdbx_description
1 polymer ?
#
loop_
_entity_poly.entity_id
_entity_poly.type
_entity_poly.pdbx_seq_one_letter_code
_entity_poly.pdbx_strand_id
1 'polypeptide(L)'
;MTHELGTCLWMDKKAKEAFLFYKEVFGDVELISENPMAVVYKIFGRRMMNLNGGPGFTINPSISFFISADNQEEIETIWNKLIVGGSILMPLNKYPWSKQYGWCADQFGVNWQLMLDHHSSCKIMPHMMFVGANAGKAEEAIGFYSSMFDKNKVVAISRYEEGEPDTTGFIKYSQFELHGQPFGAMDSSANHQFNFNEAVSFIITVDTQEEIDFYWNHLIEGGAAGKCGWIKDKYGISWQVVPSILGKLMTNPATAPKAAYAFLQMSKFIIADLEAAVK
;
A
#
# COMPACT_ATOMS: atom_id res chain seq x y z
N MET A 1 -0.54 1.57 -22.34
CA MET A 1 0.38 2.03 -21.30
C MET A 1 0.06 1.26 -20.02
N THR A 2 1.03 0.67 -19.39
CA THR A 2 0.82 -0.12 -18.18
C THR A 2 1.20 0.75 -17.00
N HIS A 3 0.23 1.53 -16.50
CA HIS A 3 0.40 2.16 -15.19
C HIS A 3 0.55 1.06 -14.15
N GLU A 4 1.64 1.05 -13.39
CA GLU A 4 1.84 0.08 -12.34
C GLU A 4 1.55 0.77 -10.99
N LEU A 5 0.59 0.20 -10.25
CA LEU A 5 0.33 0.64 -8.87
C LEU A 5 1.23 -0.16 -7.94
N GLY A 6 2.08 0.54 -7.20
CA GLY A 6 2.94 -0.04 -6.18
C GLY A 6 2.52 0.35 -4.77
N THR A 7 3.14 -0.28 -3.78
CA THR A 7 3.01 0.12 -2.38
C THR A 7 4.38 0.38 -1.79
N CYS A 8 4.54 1.52 -1.12
CA CYS A 8 5.77 1.90 -0.43
C CYS A 8 5.59 1.73 1.09
N LEU A 9 6.56 1.09 1.71
CA LEU A 9 6.70 0.94 3.15
C LEU A 9 7.86 1.82 3.63
N TRP A 10 7.57 2.76 4.51
CA TRP A 10 8.57 3.62 5.13
C TRP A 10 9.34 2.85 6.20
N MET A 11 10.65 2.76 6.06
CA MET A 11 11.53 2.02 6.95
C MET A 11 12.60 2.95 7.57
N ASP A 12 12.99 2.67 8.82
CA ASP A 12 14.15 3.32 9.43
C ASP A 12 15.39 2.43 9.27
N LYS A 13 16.11 2.61 8.14
CA LYS A 13 17.36 1.89 7.78
C LYS A 13 17.22 0.36 7.64
N LYS A 14 15.98 -0.14 7.59
CA LYS A 14 15.67 -1.59 7.58
C LYS A 14 15.10 -2.10 6.24
N ALA A 15 15.19 -1.30 5.16
CA ALA A 15 14.58 -1.66 3.88
C ALA A 15 15.06 -3.01 3.33
N LYS A 16 16.36 -3.27 3.39
CA LYS A 16 16.94 -4.54 2.94
C LYS A 16 16.62 -5.69 3.89
N GLU A 17 16.71 -5.48 5.19
CA GLU A 17 16.38 -6.49 6.20
C GLU A 17 14.93 -6.95 6.04
N ALA A 18 13.98 -6.01 5.90
CA ALA A 18 12.58 -6.31 5.66
C ALA A 18 12.35 -7.07 4.34
N PHE A 19 13.02 -6.69 3.26
CA PHE A 19 12.94 -7.43 2.00
C PHE A 19 13.39 -8.88 2.15
N LEU A 20 14.53 -9.13 2.82
CA LEU A 20 15.05 -10.49 3.02
C LEU A 20 14.08 -11.33 3.88
N PHE A 21 13.51 -10.72 4.90
CA PHE A 21 12.48 -11.34 5.72
C PHE A 21 11.25 -11.72 4.90
N TYR A 22 10.70 -10.81 4.07
CA TYR A 22 9.55 -11.14 3.23
C TYR A 22 9.85 -12.20 2.18
N LYS A 23 11.08 -12.24 1.66
CA LYS A 23 11.52 -13.30 0.76
C LYS A 23 11.50 -14.67 1.43
N GLU A 24 11.89 -14.74 2.71
CA GLU A 24 11.83 -15.97 3.50
C GLU A 24 10.38 -16.35 3.86
N VAL A 25 9.54 -15.36 4.22
CA VAL A 25 8.17 -15.59 4.63
C VAL A 25 7.31 -16.11 3.50
N PHE A 26 7.29 -15.40 2.35
CA PHE A 26 6.33 -15.63 1.29
C PHE A 26 6.84 -16.55 0.17
N GLY A 27 8.16 -16.69 0.00
CA GLY A 27 8.77 -17.53 -1.05
C GLY A 27 8.65 -16.95 -2.46
N ASP A 28 7.47 -16.52 -2.91
CA ASP A 28 7.24 -15.87 -4.19
C ASP A 28 7.52 -14.37 -4.09
N VAL A 29 8.83 -14.04 -4.04
CA VAL A 29 9.32 -12.67 -3.96
C VAL A 29 10.45 -12.44 -4.96
N GLU A 30 10.24 -11.50 -5.88
CA GLU A 30 11.15 -11.13 -6.96
C GLU A 30 11.81 -9.78 -6.66
N LEU A 31 13.15 -9.72 -6.60
CA LEU A 31 13.89 -8.46 -6.52
C LEU A 31 13.90 -7.75 -7.87
N ILE A 32 13.46 -6.48 -7.91
CA ILE A 32 13.53 -5.62 -9.10
C ILE A 32 14.78 -4.76 -9.08
N SER A 33 14.98 -4.02 -7.98
CA SER A 33 16.15 -3.16 -7.82
C SER A 33 16.46 -2.90 -6.35
N GLU A 34 17.74 -2.63 -6.08
CA GLU A 34 18.23 -2.29 -4.74
C GLU A 34 19.24 -1.15 -4.83
N ASN A 35 19.10 -0.18 -3.93
CA ASN A 35 20.07 0.87 -3.68
C ASN A 35 20.04 1.25 -2.18
N PRO A 36 20.94 2.09 -1.67
CA PRO A 36 20.96 2.47 -0.25
C PRO A 36 19.66 3.11 0.28
N MET A 37 18.87 3.75 -0.59
CA MET A 37 17.64 4.43 -0.21
C MET A 37 16.41 3.52 -0.27
N ALA A 38 16.38 2.54 -1.20
CA ALA A 38 15.18 1.74 -1.40
C ALA A 38 15.49 0.35 -1.95
N VAL A 39 14.61 -0.60 -1.60
CA VAL A 39 14.55 -1.94 -2.21
C VAL A 39 13.19 -2.09 -2.87
N VAL A 40 13.17 -2.33 -4.18
CA VAL A 40 11.96 -2.53 -4.98
C VAL A 40 11.86 -3.99 -5.36
N TYR A 41 10.71 -4.59 -5.12
CA TYR A 41 10.49 -6.02 -5.32
C TYR A 41 9.01 -6.32 -5.61
N LYS A 42 8.68 -7.55 -5.93
CA LYS A 42 7.30 -8.04 -6.00
C LYS A 42 7.06 -9.13 -4.97
N ILE A 43 5.89 -9.13 -4.35
CA ILE A 43 5.34 -10.25 -3.58
C ILE A 43 4.10 -10.73 -4.30
N PHE A 44 4.04 -12.00 -4.71
CA PHE A 44 2.91 -12.55 -5.49
C PHE A 44 2.53 -11.66 -6.69
N GLY A 45 3.53 -11.14 -7.38
CA GLY A 45 3.37 -10.23 -8.53
C GLY A 45 3.04 -8.77 -8.17
N ARG A 46 2.67 -8.45 -6.92
CA ARG A 46 2.40 -7.06 -6.50
C ARG A 46 3.69 -6.29 -6.22
N ARG A 47 3.83 -5.12 -6.84
CA ARG A 47 4.99 -4.24 -6.66
C ARG A 47 5.00 -3.62 -5.26
N MET A 48 6.13 -3.80 -4.58
CA MET A 48 6.43 -3.25 -3.26
C MET A 48 7.72 -2.46 -3.31
N MET A 49 7.85 -1.47 -2.44
CA MET A 49 9.07 -0.72 -2.20
C MET A 49 9.28 -0.53 -0.70
N ASN A 50 10.42 -0.94 -0.18
CA ASN A 50 10.85 -0.54 1.16
C ASN A 50 11.76 0.68 1.00
N LEU A 51 11.37 1.81 1.60
CA LEU A 51 12.10 3.08 1.53
C LEU A 51 12.78 3.38 2.86
N ASN A 52 14.09 3.58 2.87
CA ASN A 52 14.84 4.05 4.04
C ASN A 52 14.61 5.55 4.26
N GLY A 53 13.43 5.92 4.74
CA GLY A 53 13.02 7.29 4.96
C GLY A 53 13.40 7.87 6.34
N GLY A 54 13.94 7.01 7.24
CA GLY A 54 14.30 7.39 8.62
C GLY A 54 13.13 7.27 9.61
N PRO A 55 13.28 7.79 10.84
CA PRO A 55 12.35 7.54 11.96
C PRO A 55 11.07 8.38 11.94
N GLY A 56 10.78 9.10 10.84
CA GLY A 56 9.72 10.11 10.80
C GLY A 56 8.31 9.55 10.93
N PHE A 57 8.06 8.33 10.43
CA PHE A 57 6.74 7.72 10.41
C PHE A 57 6.79 6.27 10.90
N THR A 58 5.71 5.87 11.59
CA THR A 58 5.55 4.49 12.10
C THR A 58 4.37 3.83 11.40
N ILE A 59 4.58 2.64 10.85
CA ILE A 59 3.54 1.81 10.26
C ILE A 59 2.53 1.42 11.35
N ASN A 60 1.24 1.43 10.99
CA ASN A 60 0.15 1.15 11.91
C ASN A 60 -0.98 0.36 11.20
N PRO A 61 -2.01 -0.12 11.92
CA PRO A 61 -3.05 -0.97 11.34
C PRO A 61 -3.99 -0.30 10.33
N SER A 62 -3.91 1.02 10.09
CA SER A 62 -4.80 1.70 9.13
C SER A 62 -4.64 1.19 7.69
N ILE A 63 -3.45 0.70 7.34
CA ILE A 63 -3.24 -0.04 6.09
C ILE A 63 -2.56 -1.36 6.44
N SER A 64 -3.21 -2.45 6.08
CA SER A 64 -2.72 -3.83 6.22
C SER A 64 -2.64 -4.51 4.85
N PHE A 65 -1.98 -5.66 4.79
CA PHE A 65 -1.95 -6.49 3.58
C PHE A 65 -2.74 -7.77 3.84
N PHE A 66 -3.76 -7.98 3.03
CA PHE A 66 -4.59 -9.17 3.08
C PHE A 66 -3.93 -10.26 2.23
N ILE A 67 -3.67 -11.42 2.83
CA ILE A 67 -3.08 -12.60 2.18
C ILE A 67 -4.11 -13.70 2.13
N SER A 68 -4.41 -14.20 0.94
CA SER A 68 -5.24 -15.38 0.74
C SER A 68 -4.36 -16.62 0.61
N ALA A 69 -4.50 -17.56 1.54
CA ALA A 69 -3.80 -18.83 1.52
C ALA A 69 -4.69 -19.95 0.91
N ASP A 70 -4.09 -20.82 0.10
CA ASP A 70 -4.81 -21.88 -0.60
C ASP A 70 -5.09 -23.09 0.31
N ASN A 71 -4.30 -23.27 1.37
CA ASN A 71 -4.43 -24.41 2.28
C ASN A 71 -3.93 -24.08 3.68
N GLN A 72 -4.21 -25.00 4.62
CA GLN A 72 -3.88 -24.81 6.02
C GLN A 72 -2.36 -24.78 6.27
N GLU A 73 -1.59 -25.57 5.57
CA GLU A 73 -0.13 -25.62 5.72
C GLU A 73 0.50 -24.27 5.32
N GLU A 74 0.04 -23.69 4.21
CA GLU A 74 0.51 -22.39 3.72
C GLU A 74 0.22 -21.27 4.75
N ILE A 75 -1.05 -21.17 5.22
CA ILE A 75 -1.42 -20.09 6.15
C ILE A 75 -0.68 -20.21 7.48
N GLU A 76 -0.51 -21.43 8.02
CA GLU A 76 0.22 -21.67 9.26
C GLU A 76 1.73 -21.38 9.09
N THR A 77 2.30 -21.76 7.96
CA THR A 77 3.71 -21.48 7.65
C THR A 77 3.99 -19.98 7.59
N ILE A 78 3.17 -19.23 6.85
CA ILE A 78 3.30 -17.77 6.73
C ILE A 78 3.08 -17.12 8.11
N TRP A 79 2.02 -17.50 8.81
CA TRP A 79 1.67 -16.97 10.13
C TRP A 79 2.80 -17.13 11.13
N ASN A 80 3.32 -18.36 11.28
CA ASN A 80 4.37 -18.66 12.24
C ASN A 80 5.66 -17.89 12.02
N LYS A 81 5.95 -17.50 10.78
CA LYS A 81 7.10 -16.64 10.47
C LYS A 81 6.79 -15.15 10.75
N LEU A 82 5.61 -14.66 10.38
CA LEU A 82 5.24 -13.26 10.56
C LEU A 82 5.18 -12.83 12.03
N ILE A 83 4.72 -13.70 12.93
CA ILE A 83 4.57 -13.36 14.35
C ILE A 83 5.89 -13.34 15.13
N VAL A 84 6.99 -13.82 14.55
CA VAL A 84 8.30 -13.79 15.22
C VAL A 84 8.79 -12.36 15.36
N GLY A 85 8.94 -11.89 16.59
CA GLY A 85 9.34 -10.52 16.91
C GLY A 85 8.25 -9.47 16.63
N GLY A 86 7.06 -9.91 16.25
CA GLY A 86 5.90 -9.09 15.97
C GLY A 86 4.86 -9.07 17.08
N SER A 87 3.63 -8.72 16.75
CA SER A 87 2.48 -8.72 17.67
C SER A 87 1.23 -9.29 17.02
N ILE A 88 0.39 -9.97 17.82
CA ILE A 88 -0.85 -10.58 17.36
C ILE A 88 -1.99 -9.62 17.70
N LEU A 89 -2.74 -9.17 16.68
CA LEU A 89 -3.94 -8.35 16.83
C LEU A 89 -5.18 -9.25 16.94
N MET A 90 -5.28 -10.26 16.07
CA MET A 90 -6.30 -11.32 16.12
C MET A 90 -5.61 -12.66 15.90
N PRO A 91 -5.70 -13.62 16.85
CA PRO A 91 -5.05 -14.93 16.71
C PRO A 91 -5.50 -15.66 15.45
N LEU A 92 -4.59 -16.45 14.84
CA LEU A 92 -4.98 -17.34 13.74
C LEU A 92 -5.93 -18.41 14.27
N ASN A 93 -7.21 -18.29 13.94
CA ASN A 93 -8.27 -19.15 14.46
C ASN A 93 -9.47 -19.20 13.50
N LYS A 94 -10.48 -20.00 13.84
CA LYS A 94 -11.79 -20.01 13.18
C LYS A 94 -12.61 -18.79 13.65
N TYR A 95 -13.21 -18.09 12.69
CA TYR A 95 -14.12 -16.97 12.93
C TYR A 95 -15.46 -17.20 12.19
N PRO A 96 -16.55 -16.50 12.50
CA PRO A 96 -17.82 -16.67 11.81
C PRO A 96 -17.74 -16.52 10.29
N TRP A 97 -16.82 -15.68 9.79
CA TRP A 97 -16.64 -15.38 8.37
C TRP A 97 -15.54 -16.20 7.68
N SER A 98 -14.72 -16.95 8.42
CA SER A 98 -13.62 -17.73 7.84
C SER A 98 -13.32 -18.97 8.65
N LYS A 99 -12.96 -20.05 7.94
CA LYS A 99 -12.47 -21.29 8.58
C LYS A 99 -11.14 -21.06 9.32
N GLN A 100 -10.31 -20.15 8.82
CA GLN A 100 -9.06 -19.74 9.44
C GLN A 100 -8.72 -18.33 9.02
N TYR A 101 -8.58 -17.42 9.98
CA TYR A 101 -8.21 -16.03 9.80
C TYR A 101 -7.32 -15.59 10.95
N GLY A 102 -6.39 -14.67 10.67
CA GLY A 102 -5.58 -14.03 11.70
C GLY A 102 -5.08 -12.66 11.24
N TRP A 103 -4.80 -11.79 12.21
CA TRP A 103 -4.22 -10.48 11.98
C TRP A 103 -3.04 -10.26 12.92
N CYS A 104 -1.89 -9.91 12.35
CA CYS A 104 -0.68 -9.61 13.10
C CYS A 104 0.05 -8.40 12.52
N ALA A 105 0.91 -7.80 13.33
CA ALA A 105 1.99 -6.95 12.87
C ALA A 105 3.30 -7.74 12.93
N ASP A 106 4.13 -7.66 11.90
CA ASP A 106 5.45 -8.28 11.90
C ASP A 106 6.48 -7.45 12.71
N GLN A 107 7.71 -7.91 12.77
CA GLN A 107 8.81 -7.24 13.48
C GLN A 107 9.16 -5.84 12.96
N PHE A 108 8.68 -5.46 11.77
CA PHE A 108 8.83 -4.12 11.18
C PHE A 108 7.59 -3.25 11.37
N GLY A 109 6.53 -3.79 12.01
CA GLY A 109 5.24 -3.14 12.24
C GLY A 109 4.29 -3.21 11.04
N VAL A 110 4.64 -3.91 9.96
CA VAL A 110 3.75 -4.09 8.82
C VAL A 110 2.62 -5.04 9.21
N ASN A 111 1.40 -4.63 8.90
CA ASN A 111 0.19 -5.34 9.31
C ASN A 111 -0.27 -6.32 8.23
N TRP A 112 -0.49 -7.56 8.63
CA TRP A 112 -0.85 -8.68 7.77
C TRP A 112 -2.15 -9.32 8.26
N GLN A 113 -3.12 -9.46 7.36
CA GLN A 113 -4.35 -10.22 7.56
C GLN A 113 -4.26 -11.48 6.71
N LEU A 114 -4.32 -12.65 7.31
CA LEU A 114 -4.26 -13.92 6.62
C LEU A 114 -5.62 -14.59 6.64
N MET A 115 -6.07 -15.10 5.52
CA MET A 115 -7.33 -15.85 5.42
C MET A 115 -7.15 -17.09 4.58
N LEU A 116 -7.72 -18.21 5.05
CA LEU A 116 -7.83 -19.43 4.24
C LEU A 116 -8.95 -19.25 3.23
N ASP A 117 -8.58 -19.11 1.95
CA ASP A 117 -9.51 -18.95 0.83
C ASP A 117 -8.98 -19.68 -0.42
N HIS A 118 -9.47 -20.89 -0.66
CA HIS A 118 -9.08 -21.75 -1.78
C HIS A 118 -9.52 -21.21 -3.15
N HIS A 119 -10.36 -20.20 -3.20
CA HIS A 119 -10.96 -19.69 -4.43
C HIS A 119 -10.53 -18.27 -4.78
N SER A 120 -9.69 -17.66 -3.94
CA SER A 120 -9.21 -16.31 -4.21
C SER A 120 -8.28 -16.29 -5.41
N SER A 121 -8.62 -15.49 -6.41
CA SER A 121 -7.70 -15.15 -7.50
C SER A 121 -6.65 -14.10 -7.10
N CYS A 122 -6.78 -13.55 -5.89
CA CYS A 122 -5.92 -12.50 -5.37
C CYS A 122 -5.12 -13.01 -4.17
N LYS A 123 -3.82 -13.21 -4.33
CA LYS A 123 -2.93 -13.66 -3.25
C LYS A 123 -2.60 -12.57 -2.23
N ILE A 124 -2.51 -11.32 -2.68
CA ILE A 124 -2.17 -10.18 -1.83
C ILE A 124 -2.92 -8.92 -2.27
N MET A 125 -3.51 -8.20 -1.31
CA MET A 125 -4.06 -6.86 -1.55
C MET A 125 -3.84 -5.95 -0.34
N PRO A 126 -3.55 -4.64 -0.52
CA PRO A 126 -3.60 -3.68 0.56
C PRO A 126 -5.06 -3.46 0.97
N HIS A 127 -5.29 -3.36 2.26
CA HIS A 127 -6.60 -3.17 2.86
C HIS A 127 -6.57 -1.94 3.76
N MET A 128 -7.40 -0.95 3.45
CA MET A 128 -7.47 0.35 4.12
C MET A 128 -8.58 0.32 5.18
N MET A 129 -8.28 0.74 6.41
CA MET A 129 -9.26 0.87 7.49
C MET A 129 -9.54 2.34 7.77
N PHE A 130 -10.75 2.77 7.48
CA PHE A 130 -11.24 4.12 7.71
C PHE A 130 -11.74 4.25 9.14
N VAL A 131 -11.05 5.07 9.94
CA VAL A 131 -11.29 5.22 11.39
C VAL A 131 -11.39 6.68 11.80
N GLY A 132 -11.84 6.95 13.02
CA GLY A 132 -11.92 8.29 13.59
C GLY A 132 -12.77 9.23 12.73
N ALA A 133 -12.22 10.36 12.30
CA ALA A 133 -12.93 11.34 11.45
C ALA A 133 -13.26 10.80 10.04
N ASN A 134 -12.65 9.69 9.65
CA ASN A 134 -12.87 9.01 8.37
C ASN A 134 -13.79 7.79 8.48
N ALA A 135 -14.23 7.40 9.67
CA ALA A 135 -15.16 6.28 9.85
C ALA A 135 -16.45 6.51 9.03
N GLY A 136 -16.87 5.51 8.26
CA GLY A 136 -18.00 5.57 7.34
C GLY A 136 -17.70 6.13 5.96
N LYS A 137 -16.44 6.49 5.66
CA LYS A 137 -16.05 7.06 4.35
C LYS A 137 -15.43 6.03 3.38
N ALA A 138 -15.38 4.76 3.74
CA ALA A 138 -14.76 3.74 2.87
C ALA A 138 -15.44 3.67 1.49
N GLU A 139 -16.76 3.72 1.42
CA GLU A 139 -17.50 3.68 0.15
C GLU A 139 -17.26 4.94 -0.71
N GLU A 140 -17.27 6.11 -0.09
CA GLU A 140 -16.96 7.37 -0.78
C GLU A 140 -15.54 7.33 -1.37
N ALA A 141 -14.58 6.80 -0.59
CA ALA A 141 -13.19 6.66 -1.04
C ALA A 141 -13.05 5.66 -2.20
N ILE A 142 -13.75 4.51 -2.16
CA ILE A 142 -13.78 3.56 -3.28
C ILE A 142 -14.29 4.25 -4.56
N GLY A 143 -15.39 5.02 -4.47
CA GLY A 143 -15.92 5.78 -5.59
C GLY A 143 -14.93 6.82 -6.11
N PHE A 144 -14.30 7.56 -5.21
CA PHE A 144 -13.29 8.58 -5.54
C PHE A 144 -12.09 7.96 -6.28
N TYR A 145 -11.49 6.88 -5.75
CA TYR A 145 -10.36 6.23 -6.43
C TYR A 145 -10.79 5.60 -7.75
N SER A 146 -11.94 4.95 -7.80
CA SER A 146 -12.46 4.36 -9.05
C SER A 146 -12.68 5.39 -10.16
N SER A 147 -12.93 6.64 -9.82
CA SER A 147 -13.09 7.71 -10.83
C SER A 147 -11.79 8.13 -11.52
N MET A 148 -10.64 7.85 -10.89
CA MET A 148 -9.31 8.25 -11.40
C MET A 148 -8.63 7.16 -12.24
N PHE A 149 -8.98 5.89 -12.02
CA PHE A 149 -8.33 4.77 -12.68
C PHE A 149 -9.25 4.14 -13.72
N ASP A 150 -8.70 3.72 -14.84
CA ASP A 150 -9.36 2.80 -15.77
C ASP A 150 -9.34 1.37 -15.21
N LYS A 151 -10.07 0.45 -15.84
CA LYS A 151 -10.16 -0.96 -15.42
C LYS A 151 -10.45 -1.13 -13.92
N ASN A 152 -11.33 -0.28 -13.40
CA ASN A 152 -11.82 -0.40 -12.04
C ASN A 152 -13.04 -1.34 -11.99
N LYS A 153 -13.22 -2.00 -10.86
CA LYS A 153 -14.35 -2.90 -10.61
C LYS A 153 -14.55 -3.06 -9.12
N VAL A 154 -15.77 -2.91 -8.64
CA VAL A 154 -16.16 -3.38 -7.31
C VAL A 154 -16.42 -4.87 -7.40
N VAL A 155 -15.64 -5.68 -6.68
CA VAL A 155 -15.72 -7.15 -6.68
C VAL A 155 -16.69 -7.63 -5.60
N ALA A 156 -16.57 -7.07 -4.39
CA ALA A 156 -17.41 -7.41 -3.25
C ALA A 156 -17.56 -6.22 -2.30
N ILE A 157 -18.74 -6.08 -1.70
CA ILE A 157 -19.00 -5.19 -0.56
C ILE A 157 -19.87 -5.95 0.43
N SER A 158 -19.44 -5.98 1.69
CA SER A 158 -20.21 -6.45 2.84
C SER A 158 -20.35 -5.32 3.84
N ARG A 159 -21.54 -5.13 4.41
CA ARG A 159 -21.83 -4.07 5.36
C ARG A 159 -22.19 -4.66 6.72
N TYR A 160 -21.98 -3.86 7.75
CA TYR A 160 -22.51 -4.18 9.07
C TYR A 160 -24.04 -4.11 9.06
N GLU A 161 -24.67 -5.14 9.61
CA GLU A 161 -26.12 -5.24 9.78
C GLU A 161 -26.52 -4.85 11.20
N GLU A 162 -27.83 -4.72 11.43
CA GLU A 162 -28.39 -4.42 12.76
C GLU A 162 -28.02 -5.54 13.75
N GLY A 163 -27.46 -5.17 14.91
CA GLY A 163 -26.99 -6.11 15.94
C GLY A 163 -25.55 -6.62 15.77
N GLU A 164 -24.86 -6.27 14.71
CA GLU A 164 -23.42 -6.51 14.54
C GLU A 164 -22.58 -5.49 15.35
N PRO A 165 -21.28 -5.77 15.61
CA PRO A 165 -20.47 -5.00 16.58
C PRO A 165 -20.03 -3.61 16.13
N ASP A 166 -20.40 -3.16 14.91
CA ASP A 166 -20.07 -1.82 14.41
C ASP A 166 -21.32 -1.12 13.84
N THR A 167 -21.16 0.09 13.33
CA THR A 167 -22.27 0.94 12.85
C THR A 167 -22.95 0.30 11.63
N THR A 168 -24.26 0.10 11.71
CA THR A 168 -25.07 -0.43 10.61
C THR A 168 -24.87 0.40 9.34
N GLY A 169 -24.62 -0.28 8.23
CA GLY A 169 -24.36 0.32 6.93
C GLY A 169 -22.90 0.65 6.63
N PHE A 170 -22.03 0.70 7.63
CA PHE A 170 -20.58 0.82 7.42
C PHE A 170 -20.04 -0.38 6.64
N ILE A 171 -18.99 -0.16 5.86
CA ILE A 171 -18.32 -1.22 5.13
C ILE A 171 -17.55 -2.11 6.12
N LYS A 172 -18.00 -3.36 6.29
CA LYS A 172 -17.34 -4.40 7.08
C LYS A 172 -16.15 -4.99 6.34
N TYR A 173 -16.30 -5.16 5.03
CA TYR A 173 -15.29 -5.66 4.11
C TYR A 173 -15.62 -5.22 2.70
N SER A 174 -14.60 -4.85 1.93
CA SER A 174 -14.75 -4.69 0.49
C SER A 174 -13.52 -5.18 -0.25
N GLN A 175 -13.75 -5.57 -1.50
CA GLN A 175 -12.71 -5.82 -2.49
C GLN A 175 -13.07 -5.08 -3.76
N PHE A 176 -12.13 -4.33 -4.29
CA PHE A 176 -12.29 -3.60 -5.55
C PHE A 176 -10.96 -3.58 -6.31
N GLU A 177 -11.01 -3.22 -7.57
CA GLU A 177 -9.84 -3.12 -8.44
C GLU A 177 -9.63 -1.66 -8.84
N LEU A 178 -8.38 -1.22 -8.79
CA LEU A 178 -7.90 0.02 -9.39
C LEU A 178 -6.87 -0.35 -10.44
N HIS A 179 -7.10 0.04 -11.67
CA HIS A 179 -6.26 -0.31 -12.82
C HIS A 179 -6.00 -1.84 -12.94
N GLY A 180 -7.03 -2.65 -12.62
CA GLY A 180 -6.96 -4.11 -12.62
C GLY A 180 -6.18 -4.71 -11.45
N GLN A 181 -5.75 -3.92 -10.46
CA GLN A 181 -5.09 -4.40 -9.26
C GLN A 181 -6.03 -4.40 -8.05
N PRO A 182 -6.01 -5.46 -7.22
CA PRO A 182 -6.92 -5.59 -6.09
C PRO A 182 -6.53 -4.67 -4.93
N PHE A 183 -7.58 -4.10 -4.31
CA PHE A 183 -7.55 -3.29 -3.10
C PHE A 183 -8.73 -3.68 -2.22
N GLY A 184 -8.60 -3.45 -0.91
CA GLY A 184 -9.70 -3.57 0.04
C GLY A 184 -9.87 -2.31 0.87
N ALA A 185 -11.08 -2.12 1.39
CA ALA A 185 -11.39 -1.06 2.34
C ALA A 185 -12.43 -1.53 3.34
N MET A 186 -12.37 -0.99 4.55
CA MET A 186 -13.34 -1.19 5.60
C MET A 186 -13.48 0.07 6.45
N ASP A 187 -14.59 0.20 7.14
CA ASP A 187 -14.83 1.20 8.16
C ASP A 187 -14.73 0.59 9.56
N SER A 188 -14.34 1.39 10.54
CA SER A 188 -14.53 1.05 11.95
C SER A 188 -14.84 2.29 12.77
N SER A 189 -15.90 2.23 13.57
CA SER A 189 -16.29 3.29 14.52
C SER A 189 -15.59 3.15 15.88
N ALA A 190 -14.82 2.10 16.09
CA ALA A 190 -14.09 1.89 17.33
C ALA A 190 -13.07 3.01 17.59
N ASN A 191 -12.77 3.28 18.85
CA ASN A 191 -11.81 4.30 19.24
C ASN A 191 -10.36 3.81 19.04
N HIS A 192 -9.94 3.78 17.77
CA HIS A 192 -8.57 3.45 17.41
C HIS A 192 -7.62 4.60 17.71
N GLN A 193 -6.39 4.28 18.17
CA GLN A 193 -5.34 5.26 18.47
C GLN A 193 -4.40 5.47 17.27
N PHE A 194 -4.86 5.18 16.06
CA PHE A 194 -4.14 5.35 14.80
C PHE A 194 -5.05 5.92 13.71
N ASN A 195 -4.45 6.45 12.68
CA ASN A 195 -5.10 6.88 11.44
C ASN A 195 -4.12 6.68 10.28
N PHE A 196 -4.55 6.96 9.04
CA PHE A 196 -3.64 6.99 7.90
C PHE A 196 -2.48 7.96 8.15
N ASN A 197 -1.29 7.56 7.73
CA ASN A 197 -0.08 8.38 7.77
C ASN A 197 0.82 8.03 6.58
N GLU A 198 1.98 8.65 6.51
CA GLU A 198 2.91 8.51 5.41
C GLU A 198 3.74 7.21 5.44
N ALA A 199 3.62 6.41 6.52
CA ALA A 199 4.40 5.17 6.67
C ALA A 199 4.04 4.09 5.64
N VAL A 200 2.80 4.09 5.13
CA VAL A 200 2.38 3.29 3.98
C VAL A 200 1.79 4.24 2.95
N SER A 201 2.28 4.17 1.71
CA SER A 201 1.76 4.96 0.60
C SER A 201 1.61 4.15 -0.67
N PHE A 202 0.75 4.59 -1.57
CA PHE A 202 0.57 3.97 -2.88
C PHE A 202 1.31 4.75 -3.95
N ILE A 203 1.99 4.02 -4.85
CA ILE A 203 2.80 4.60 -5.92
C ILE A 203 2.04 4.46 -7.22
N ILE A 204 1.84 5.56 -7.93
CA ILE A 204 1.32 5.62 -9.29
C ILE A 204 2.51 5.93 -10.19
N THR A 205 2.93 4.94 -11.00
CA THR A 205 4.01 5.15 -11.98
C THR A 205 3.40 5.50 -13.32
N VAL A 206 3.83 6.62 -13.91
CA VAL A 206 3.28 7.17 -15.16
C VAL A 206 4.38 7.58 -16.13
N ASP A 207 4.05 7.71 -17.41
CA ASP A 207 5.05 7.94 -18.48
C ASP A 207 5.09 9.39 -18.96
N THR A 208 4.00 10.15 -18.82
CA THR A 208 3.90 11.51 -19.39
C THR A 208 3.61 12.58 -18.33
N GLN A 209 3.87 13.84 -18.68
CA GLN A 209 3.58 14.97 -17.79
C GLN A 209 2.08 15.17 -17.61
N GLU A 210 1.28 14.91 -18.64
CA GLU A 210 -0.18 15.01 -18.61
C GLU A 210 -0.77 14.01 -17.60
N GLU A 211 -0.22 12.80 -17.52
CA GLU A 211 -0.62 11.80 -16.54
C GLU A 211 -0.22 12.20 -15.12
N ILE A 212 1.00 12.75 -14.94
CA ILE A 212 1.41 13.31 -13.64
C ILE A 212 0.42 14.38 -13.21
N ASP A 213 0.12 15.32 -14.10
CA ASP A 213 -0.79 16.44 -13.81
C ASP A 213 -2.21 15.96 -13.50
N PHE A 214 -2.69 14.95 -14.22
CA PHE A 214 -4.00 14.33 -13.99
C PHE A 214 -4.11 13.76 -12.57
N TYR A 215 -3.24 12.79 -12.21
CA TYR A 215 -3.30 12.16 -10.88
C TYR A 215 -2.99 13.12 -9.75
N TRP A 216 -2.01 14.01 -9.95
CA TRP A 216 -1.67 15.03 -8.97
C TRP A 216 -2.85 15.93 -8.65
N ASN A 217 -3.50 16.49 -9.66
CA ASN A 217 -4.60 17.43 -9.47
C ASN A 217 -5.82 16.79 -8.81
N HIS A 218 -6.13 15.52 -9.15
CA HIS A 218 -7.22 14.80 -8.52
C HIS A 218 -6.94 14.46 -7.05
N LEU A 219 -5.74 13.97 -6.75
CA LEU A 219 -5.39 13.54 -5.39
C LEU A 219 -5.20 14.71 -4.42
N ILE A 220 -4.76 15.87 -4.91
CA ILE A 220 -4.54 17.04 -4.06
C ILE A 220 -5.84 17.77 -3.71
N GLU A 221 -6.95 17.50 -4.40
CA GLU A 221 -8.24 18.13 -4.13
C GLU A 221 -8.74 17.75 -2.72
N GLY A 222 -8.78 18.73 -1.82
CA GLY A 222 -9.09 18.53 -0.40
C GLY A 222 -7.97 17.87 0.41
N GLY A 223 -6.80 17.66 -0.21
CA GLY A 223 -5.61 17.06 0.37
C GLY A 223 -4.45 18.04 0.55
N ALA A 224 -3.22 17.54 0.56
CA ALA A 224 -2.01 18.34 0.73
C ALA A 224 -0.83 17.81 -0.08
N ALA A 225 -0.10 18.73 -0.73
CA ALA A 225 1.14 18.39 -1.45
C ALA A 225 2.29 18.16 -0.49
N GLY A 226 3.04 17.09 -0.73
CA GLY A 226 4.34 16.82 -0.13
C GLY A 226 5.49 17.18 -1.07
N LYS A 227 6.66 16.60 -0.82
CA LYS A 227 7.85 16.66 -1.68
C LYS A 227 8.00 15.38 -2.49
N CYS A 228 8.77 15.45 -3.58
CA CYS A 228 9.18 14.27 -4.36
C CYS A 228 7.99 13.43 -4.87
N GLY A 229 6.93 14.08 -5.35
CA GLY A 229 5.74 13.40 -5.86
C GLY A 229 4.74 12.93 -4.80
N TRP A 230 5.00 13.16 -3.51
CA TRP A 230 4.10 12.77 -2.42
C TRP A 230 2.89 13.67 -2.32
N ILE A 231 1.73 13.06 -2.06
CA ILE A 231 0.45 13.72 -1.84
C ILE A 231 -0.25 13.00 -0.68
N LYS A 232 -0.85 13.74 0.22
CA LYS A 232 -1.84 13.24 1.15
C LYS A 232 -3.21 13.62 0.61
N ASP A 233 -4.07 12.63 0.34
CA ASP A 233 -5.41 12.91 -0.18
C ASP A 233 -6.38 13.40 0.92
N LYS A 234 -7.62 13.70 0.55
CA LYS A 234 -8.65 14.21 1.45
C LYS A 234 -9.03 13.27 2.61
N TYR A 235 -8.68 11.99 2.52
CA TYR A 235 -8.86 11.00 3.59
C TYR A 235 -7.61 10.83 4.45
N GLY A 236 -6.49 11.43 4.05
CA GLY A 236 -5.20 11.30 4.73
C GLY A 236 -4.36 10.12 4.24
N ILE A 237 -4.78 9.41 3.20
CA ILE A 237 -3.98 8.36 2.56
C ILE A 237 -2.87 9.00 1.74
N SER A 238 -1.67 8.44 1.84
CA SER A 238 -0.49 8.94 1.15
C SER A 238 -0.30 8.27 -0.20
N TRP A 239 -0.07 9.08 -1.22
CA TRP A 239 0.19 8.69 -2.59
C TRP A 239 1.51 9.24 -3.08
N GLN A 240 2.12 8.59 -4.06
CA GLN A 240 3.28 9.08 -4.79
C GLN A 240 2.98 9.01 -6.28
N VAL A 241 3.02 10.14 -6.99
CA VAL A 241 2.90 10.19 -8.46
C VAL A 241 4.29 10.34 -9.03
N VAL A 242 4.81 9.29 -9.65
CA VAL A 242 6.24 9.15 -10.00
C VAL A 242 6.39 8.87 -11.50
N PRO A 243 7.21 9.65 -12.24
CA PRO A 243 7.50 9.35 -13.64
C PRO A 243 8.37 8.10 -13.77
N SER A 244 8.05 7.22 -14.74
CA SER A 244 8.77 5.97 -14.98
C SER A 244 10.25 6.18 -15.31
N ILE A 245 10.59 7.33 -15.93
CA ILE A 245 11.96 7.71 -16.23
C ILE A 245 12.82 7.83 -14.96
N LEU A 246 12.24 8.19 -13.81
CA LEU A 246 13.00 8.36 -12.56
C LEU A 246 13.74 7.09 -12.16
N GLY A 247 13.13 5.91 -12.32
CA GLY A 247 13.78 4.63 -12.05
C GLY A 247 15.05 4.42 -12.88
N LYS A 248 15.01 4.76 -14.17
CA LYS A 248 16.16 4.66 -15.08
C LYS A 248 17.26 5.66 -14.69
N LEU A 249 16.87 6.88 -14.35
CA LEU A 249 17.82 7.93 -13.95
C LEU A 249 18.53 7.56 -12.63
N MET A 250 17.82 6.96 -11.69
CA MET A 250 18.35 6.60 -10.36
C MET A 250 19.19 5.32 -10.36
N THR A 251 19.03 4.43 -11.34
CA THR A 251 19.85 3.21 -11.46
C THR A 251 21.15 3.44 -12.22
N ASN A 252 21.27 4.54 -12.98
CA ASN A 252 22.49 4.88 -13.70
C ASN A 252 23.42 5.76 -12.83
N PRO A 253 24.64 5.29 -12.46
CA PRO A 253 25.57 6.04 -11.61
C PRO A 253 25.94 7.44 -12.13
N ALA A 254 25.92 7.65 -13.46
CA ALA A 254 26.23 8.94 -14.07
C ALA A 254 25.12 9.98 -13.89
N THR A 255 23.86 9.55 -13.82
CA THR A 255 22.68 10.44 -13.73
C THR A 255 22.09 10.50 -12.33
N ALA A 256 22.24 9.45 -11.52
CA ALA A 256 21.59 9.33 -10.21
C ALA A 256 21.84 10.53 -9.27
N PRO A 257 23.08 11.06 -9.08
CA PRO A 257 23.30 12.19 -8.20
C PRO A 257 22.61 13.49 -8.70
N LYS A 258 22.62 13.74 -10.01
CA LYS A 258 22.00 14.91 -10.62
C LYS A 258 20.48 14.81 -10.54
N ALA A 259 19.91 13.63 -10.87
CA ALA A 259 18.48 13.37 -10.77
C ALA A 259 17.99 13.50 -9.32
N ALA A 260 18.74 12.96 -8.35
CA ALA A 260 18.43 13.07 -6.93
C ALA A 260 18.40 14.53 -6.48
N TYR A 261 19.41 15.33 -6.84
CA TYR A 261 19.43 16.74 -6.51
C TYR A 261 18.21 17.48 -7.09
N ALA A 262 17.85 17.21 -8.34
CA ALA A 262 16.71 17.86 -8.98
C ALA A 262 15.38 17.48 -8.32
N PHE A 263 15.10 16.18 -8.15
CA PHE A 263 13.79 15.76 -7.65
C PHE A 263 13.56 16.14 -6.18
N LEU A 264 14.61 16.22 -5.34
CA LEU A 264 14.48 16.66 -3.95
C LEU A 264 13.98 18.11 -3.81
N GLN A 265 14.11 18.94 -4.84
CA GLN A 265 13.57 20.29 -4.87
C GLN A 265 12.10 20.34 -5.31
N MET A 266 11.59 19.28 -5.95
CA MET A 266 10.24 19.23 -6.52
C MET A 266 9.20 18.84 -5.46
N SER A 267 7.98 19.37 -5.57
CA SER A 267 6.78 18.79 -4.99
C SER A 267 6.14 17.87 -6.02
N LYS A 268 5.52 18.41 -7.06
CA LYS A 268 5.10 17.65 -8.24
C LYS A 268 6.30 17.44 -9.16
N PHE A 269 6.45 16.26 -9.73
CA PHE A 269 7.48 15.99 -10.71
C PHE A 269 7.22 16.74 -12.02
N ILE A 270 8.30 17.34 -12.57
CA ILE A 270 8.34 17.93 -13.91
C ILE A 270 9.36 17.13 -14.73
N ILE A 271 8.88 16.34 -15.69
CA ILE A 271 9.75 15.44 -16.47
C ILE A 271 10.85 16.21 -17.21
N ALA A 272 10.50 17.35 -17.83
CA ALA A 272 11.47 18.18 -18.53
C ALA A 272 12.62 18.68 -17.64
N ASP A 273 12.32 19.01 -16.38
CA ASP A 273 13.34 19.47 -15.44
C ASP A 273 14.24 18.31 -14.98
N LEU A 274 13.68 17.10 -14.81
CA LEU A 274 14.47 15.90 -14.52
C LEU A 274 15.42 15.55 -15.66
N GLU A 275 14.95 15.64 -16.91
CA GLU A 275 15.76 15.39 -18.11
C GLU A 275 16.85 16.45 -18.30
N ALA A 276 16.51 17.72 -18.04
CA ALA A 276 17.48 18.82 -18.13
C ALA A 276 18.61 18.70 -17.11
N ALA A 277 18.26 18.27 -15.88
CA ALA A 277 19.24 18.14 -14.79
C ALA A 277 20.32 17.08 -15.06
N VAL A 278 20.08 16.09 -15.91
CA VAL A 278 21.00 14.98 -16.16
C VAL A 278 21.82 15.14 -17.45
N LYS A 279 21.51 16.15 -18.26
CA LYS A 279 22.32 16.56 -19.42
C LYS A 279 23.58 17.28 -18.93
#